data_85e5cb9f041c2a5112a8035c16b2e45b
#
_entry.id   85e5cb9f041c2a5112a8035c16b2e45b
#
_cell.length_a   1.000
_cell.length_b   1.000
_cell.length_c   1.000
_cell.angle_alpha   90.00
_cell.angle_beta   90.00
_cell.angle_gamma   90.00
#
_symmetry.space_group_name_H-M   'P 1'
#
loop_
_entity.id
_entity.type
_entity.pdbx_description
1 polymer ?
#
loop_
_entity_poly.entity_id
_entity_poly.type
_entity_poly.pdbx_seq_one_letter_code
_entity_poly.pdbx_strand_id
1 'polypeptide(L)'
;MIAVNMDSFLNDFSDTYELILATLTYVFYFWPILGLYLVWETWLTYRRLIFINKLDWLLLEIKMPRIIDKPPQAMEVLLSIFNQARPGTFIERWWDGFLPAWFSLEIASFGGDVRFFIRTQPFLRQAIEAHIYSQFPDIEIKEAEDYTVNIPYNKTQTDWDLWGGTFQLTKDDHYPIKTYVDYGLDKSPKEEFKVDPLTPTLEVFGGIGPGEQIWSQILIKATGKRFKKEGSWFKKADWKDGAKKELAKLQKKDKPKEGETINLSSLMPTIEDKVASEAIERSLEKIAFDCGWRMLYLAPKDRFNKGVIAGMIGSTKQFGSQ
;
A
#
# COMPACT_ATOMS: atom_id res chain seq x y z
N MET A 1 2.67 -66.44 -30.63
CA MET A 1 4.00 -66.34 -29.97
C MET A 1 4.57 -64.99 -30.46
N ILE A 2 4.44 -63.94 -29.65
CA ILE A 2 4.95 -62.60 -30.00
C ILE A 2 6.42 -62.59 -29.59
N ALA A 3 7.32 -62.70 -30.58
CA ALA A 3 8.74 -62.52 -30.35
C ALA A 3 8.97 -61.02 -30.06
N VAL A 4 9.12 -60.65 -28.80
CA VAL A 4 9.58 -59.33 -28.41
C VAL A 4 11.01 -59.17 -28.92
N ASN A 5 11.25 -58.24 -29.79
CA ASN A 5 12.57 -57.98 -30.36
C ASN A 5 13.47 -57.42 -29.25
N MET A 6 14.31 -58.27 -28.67
CA MET A 6 15.18 -57.96 -27.53
C MET A 6 16.08 -56.76 -27.80
N ASP A 7 16.47 -56.56 -29.07
CA ASP A 7 17.37 -55.49 -29.48
C ASP A 7 16.64 -54.12 -29.43
N SER A 8 15.35 -54.06 -29.78
CA SER A 8 14.56 -52.82 -29.65
C SER A 8 14.33 -52.43 -28.19
N PHE A 9 14.11 -53.42 -27.32
CA PHE A 9 13.97 -53.21 -25.89
C PHE A 9 15.27 -52.70 -25.21
N LEU A 10 16.41 -53.24 -25.61
CA LEU A 10 17.73 -52.79 -25.12
C LEU A 10 18.09 -51.40 -25.60
N ASN A 11 17.73 -51.05 -26.83
CA ASN A 11 17.92 -49.69 -27.36
C ASN A 11 17.03 -48.67 -26.65
N ASP A 12 15.75 -48.96 -26.46
CA ASP A 12 14.84 -48.09 -25.67
C ASP A 12 15.31 -47.86 -24.25
N PHE A 13 15.92 -48.92 -23.63
CA PHE A 13 16.48 -48.81 -22.30
C PHE A 13 17.76 -47.94 -22.25
N SER A 14 18.61 -48.06 -23.28
CA SER A 14 19.80 -47.25 -23.46
C SER A 14 19.43 -45.76 -23.65
N ASP A 15 18.45 -45.49 -24.49
CA ASP A 15 18.01 -44.11 -24.77
C ASP A 15 17.37 -43.44 -23.55
N THR A 16 16.58 -44.20 -22.78
CA THR A 16 16.00 -43.70 -21.52
C THR A 16 17.07 -43.44 -20.47
N TYR A 17 18.11 -44.29 -20.37
CA TYR A 17 19.25 -44.11 -19.46
C TYR A 17 20.07 -42.86 -19.80
N GLU A 18 20.38 -42.65 -21.08
CA GLU A 18 21.06 -41.44 -21.57
C GLU A 18 20.24 -40.19 -21.29
N LEU A 19 18.92 -40.23 -21.48
CA LEU A 19 18.03 -39.12 -21.18
C LEU A 19 18.01 -38.78 -19.68
N ILE A 20 17.98 -39.79 -18.82
CA ILE A 20 18.05 -39.66 -17.36
C ILE A 20 19.40 -39.03 -16.95
N LEU A 21 20.51 -39.52 -17.49
CA LEU A 21 21.85 -39.02 -17.24
C LEU A 21 21.99 -37.55 -17.68
N ALA A 22 21.52 -37.23 -18.87
CA ALA A 22 21.50 -35.85 -19.36
C ALA A 22 20.66 -34.92 -18.45
N THR A 23 19.48 -35.39 -18.04
CA THR A 23 18.60 -34.63 -17.14
C THR A 23 19.24 -34.40 -15.76
N LEU A 24 19.86 -35.46 -15.18
CA LEU A 24 20.61 -35.36 -13.93
C LEU A 24 21.80 -34.39 -14.03
N THR A 25 22.49 -34.39 -15.16
CA THR A 25 23.61 -33.49 -15.42
C THR A 25 23.14 -32.02 -15.46
N TYR A 26 22.03 -31.72 -16.17
CA TYR A 26 21.45 -30.38 -16.18
C TYR A 26 20.98 -29.95 -14.78
N VAL A 27 20.30 -30.85 -14.05
CA VAL A 27 19.87 -30.58 -12.67
C VAL A 27 21.08 -30.27 -11.78
N PHE A 28 22.17 -31.02 -11.90
CA PHE A 28 23.39 -30.79 -11.13
C PHE A 28 24.03 -29.39 -11.38
N TYR A 29 23.99 -28.92 -12.60
CA TYR A 29 24.49 -27.58 -12.92
C TYR A 29 23.53 -26.46 -12.48
N PHE A 30 22.21 -26.68 -12.48
CA PHE A 30 21.24 -25.67 -12.07
C PHE A 30 21.08 -25.55 -10.54
N TRP A 31 21.24 -26.64 -9.78
CA TRP A 31 21.12 -26.65 -8.33
C TRP A 31 22.02 -25.63 -7.60
N PRO A 32 23.31 -25.53 -7.91
CA PRO A 32 24.19 -24.56 -7.26
C PRO A 32 23.76 -23.12 -7.53
N ILE A 33 23.29 -22.81 -8.73
CA ILE A 33 22.82 -21.47 -9.10
C ILE A 33 21.57 -21.11 -8.31
N LEU A 34 20.61 -22.04 -8.25
CA LEU A 34 19.40 -21.86 -7.44
C LEU A 34 19.73 -21.74 -5.95
N GLY A 35 20.64 -22.59 -5.45
CA GLY A 35 21.12 -22.52 -4.07
C GLY A 35 21.76 -21.18 -3.73
N LEU A 36 22.61 -20.67 -4.61
CA LEU A 36 23.26 -19.36 -4.46
C LEU A 36 22.24 -18.22 -4.45
N TYR A 37 21.24 -18.28 -5.31
CA TYR A 37 20.13 -17.33 -5.34
C TYR A 37 19.34 -17.35 -4.01
N LEU A 38 18.97 -18.52 -3.49
CA LEU A 38 18.24 -18.65 -2.23
C LEU A 38 19.05 -18.15 -1.02
N VAL A 39 20.36 -18.48 -0.99
CA VAL A 39 21.27 -17.96 0.05
C VAL A 39 21.35 -16.44 -0.02
N TRP A 40 21.45 -15.87 -1.23
CA TRP A 40 21.50 -14.43 -1.44
C TRP A 40 20.22 -13.73 -0.97
N GLU A 41 19.05 -14.22 -1.35
CA GLU A 41 17.76 -13.66 -0.92
C GLU A 41 17.57 -13.77 0.60
N THR A 42 17.96 -14.90 1.20
CA THR A 42 17.90 -15.10 2.65
C THR A 42 18.85 -14.13 3.37
N TRP A 43 20.07 -13.99 2.86
CA TRP A 43 21.06 -13.06 3.38
C TRP A 43 20.54 -11.62 3.32
N LEU A 44 20.01 -11.20 2.19
CA LEU A 44 19.48 -9.85 2.01
C LEU A 44 18.30 -9.57 2.94
N THR A 45 17.40 -10.55 3.09
CA THR A 45 16.27 -10.46 4.03
C THR A 45 16.77 -10.33 5.48
N TYR A 46 17.75 -11.13 5.88
CA TYR A 46 18.39 -11.06 7.19
C TYR A 46 19.02 -9.68 7.44
N ARG A 47 19.77 -9.13 6.46
CA ARG A 47 20.39 -7.80 6.58
C ARG A 47 19.33 -6.70 6.71
N ARG A 48 18.24 -6.79 5.95
CA ARG A 48 17.10 -5.84 6.05
C ARG A 48 16.43 -5.90 7.43
N LEU A 49 16.24 -7.09 7.99
CA LEU A 49 15.70 -7.24 9.35
C LEU A 49 16.60 -6.61 10.39
N ILE A 50 17.93 -6.79 10.28
CA ILE A 50 18.89 -6.13 11.18
C ILE A 50 18.79 -4.61 11.03
N PHE A 51 18.68 -4.10 9.80
CA PHE A 51 18.54 -2.66 9.56
C PHE A 51 17.26 -2.11 10.19
N ILE A 52 16.13 -2.79 10.00
CA ILE A 52 14.83 -2.39 10.58
C ILE A 52 14.89 -2.36 12.11
N ASN A 53 15.49 -3.39 12.72
CA ASN A 53 15.59 -3.51 14.18
C ASN A 53 16.52 -2.46 14.80
N LYS A 54 17.38 -1.82 14.02
CA LYS A 54 18.27 -0.73 14.47
C LYS A 54 17.63 0.65 14.34
N LEU A 55 16.48 0.75 13.67
CA LEU A 55 15.81 2.02 13.48
C LEU A 55 15.10 2.43 14.76
N ASP A 56 15.43 3.60 15.25
CA ASP A 56 14.66 4.25 16.30
C ASP A 56 13.38 4.84 15.73
N TRP A 57 12.30 4.71 16.46
CA TRP A 57 10.99 5.22 16.09
C TRP A 57 10.51 6.25 17.08
N LEU A 58 9.89 7.29 16.55
CA LEU A 58 9.27 8.36 17.29
C LEU A 58 7.79 8.41 16.91
N LEU A 59 6.93 8.49 17.92
CA LEU A 59 5.48 8.68 17.73
C LEU A 59 5.13 10.13 18.10
N LEU A 60 4.57 10.86 17.14
CA LEU A 60 4.11 12.22 17.34
C LEU A 60 2.58 12.24 17.37
N GLU A 61 2.00 12.66 18.47
CA GLU A 61 0.57 12.93 18.60
C GLU A 61 0.26 14.31 18.04
N ILE A 62 -0.74 14.38 17.16
CA ILE A 62 -1.21 15.62 16.53
C ILE A 62 -2.56 15.96 17.12
N LYS A 63 -2.63 17.07 17.85
CA LYS A 63 -3.88 17.61 18.39
C LYS A 63 -4.42 18.67 17.45
N MET A 64 -5.53 18.36 16.82
CA MET A 64 -6.20 19.29 15.91
C MET A 64 -7.02 20.32 16.67
N PRO A 65 -7.04 21.59 16.25
CA PRO A 65 -7.98 22.58 16.76
C PRO A 65 -9.42 22.20 16.36
N ARG A 66 -10.40 22.74 17.07
CA ARG A 66 -11.84 22.47 16.80
C ARG A 66 -12.30 22.93 15.43
N ILE A 67 -11.67 23.96 14.90
CA ILE A 67 -12.01 24.57 13.60
C ILE A 67 -10.74 24.58 12.76
N ILE A 68 -10.79 24.01 11.58
CA ILE A 68 -9.70 24.00 10.61
C ILE A 68 -10.19 24.70 9.34
N ASP A 69 -9.76 25.95 9.14
CA ASP A 69 -10.14 26.77 7.98
C ASP A 69 -9.25 26.50 6.74
N LYS A 70 -8.59 25.37 6.70
CA LYS A 70 -7.68 25.04 5.58
C LYS A 70 -8.31 24.04 4.61
N PRO A 71 -8.16 24.27 3.30
CA PRO A 71 -8.65 23.31 2.33
C PRO A 71 -7.80 22.03 2.37
N PRO A 72 -8.37 20.88 1.97
CA PRO A 72 -7.64 19.59 1.93
C PRO A 72 -6.38 19.62 1.08
N GLN A 73 -6.27 20.55 0.13
CA GLN A 73 -5.05 20.79 -0.66
C GLN A 73 -3.81 21.10 0.19
N ALA A 74 -3.98 21.73 1.35
CA ALA A 74 -2.88 21.99 2.28
C ALA A 74 -2.22 20.69 2.76
N MET A 75 -2.97 19.58 2.85
CA MET A 75 -2.44 18.26 3.18
C MET A 75 -1.56 17.68 2.07
N GLU A 76 -1.81 18.03 0.80
CA GLU A 76 -0.91 17.58 -0.29
C GLU A 76 0.48 18.21 -0.15
N VAL A 77 0.53 19.48 0.21
CA VAL A 77 1.80 20.19 0.47
C VAL A 77 2.51 19.54 1.66
N LEU A 78 1.76 19.25 2.73
CA LEU A 78 2.30 18.59 3.90
C LEU A 78 2.82 17.18 3.56
N LEU A 79 2.07 16.40 2.79
CA LEU A 79 2.48 15.05 2.41
C LEU A 79 3.76 15.04 1.55
N SER A 80 4.11 16.16 0.89
CA SER A 80 5.34 16.24 0.10
C SER A 80 6.61 15.99 0.91
N ILE A 81 6.62 16.30 2.22
CA ILE A 81 7.77 16.06 3.11
C ILE A 81 8.06 14.56 3.26
N PHE A 82 7.02 13.71 3.20
CA PHE A 82 7.17 12.27 3.32
C PHE A 82 7.73 11.60 2.06
N ASN A 83 7.85 12.34 0.96
CA ASN A 83 8.46 11.83 -0.28
C ASN A 83 9.98 11.83 -0.23
N GLN A 84 10.55 11.20 0.80
CA GLN A 84 11.98 11.06 1.04
C GLN A 84 12.55 9.89 0.22
N ALA A 85 12.69 10.10 -1.09
CA ALA A 85 13.15 9.07 -2.03
C ALA A 85 14.68 8.93 -2.07
N ARG A 86 15.37 8.83 -0.91
CA ARG A 86 16.79 8.49 -0.91
C ARG A 86 16.97 7.02 -1.36
N PRO A 87 17.51 6.77 -2.55
CA PRO A 87 17.57 5.39 -3.08
C PRO A 87 18.64 4.53 -2.40
N GLY A 88 19.54 5.10 -1.61
CA GLY A 88 20.71 4.42 -1.09
C GLY A 88 21.73 4.05 -2.19
N THR A 89 22.98 3.91 -1.83
CA THR A 89 24.04 3.40 -2.71
C THR A 89 23.87 1.91 -2.96
N PHE A 90 24.60 1.36 -3.93
CA PHE A 90 24.58 -0.09 -4.21
C PHE A 90 24.99 -0.90 -2.98
N ILE A 91 26.07 -0.49 -2.29
CA ILE A 91 26.59 -1.18 -1.09
C ILE A 91 25.55 -1.10 0.04
N GLU A 92 25.03 0.09 0.33
CA GLU A 92 23.99 0.25 1.36
C GLU A 92 22.80 -0.68 1.12
N ARG A 93 22.29 -0.78 -0.12
CA ARG A 93 21.11 -1.61 -0.43
C ARG A 93 21.36 -3.11 -0.37
N TRP A 94 22.52 -3.55 -0.89
CA TRP A 94 22.78 -4.98 -1.09
C TRP A 94 23.63 -5.59 0.02
N TRP A 95 24.41 -4.78 0.73
CA TRP A 95 25.26 -5.27 1.81
C TRP A 95 24.75 -4.88 3.20
N ASP A 96 24.31 -3.65 3.37
CA ASP A 96 23.82 -3.15 4.66
C ASP A 96 22.32 -3.37 4.85
N GLY A 97 21.59 -3.74 3.79
CA GLY A 97 20.15 -3.95 3.83
C GLY A 97 19.34 -2.66 3.95
N PHE A 98 19.91 -1.53 3.52
CA PHE A 98 19.27 -0.22 3.59
C PHE A 98 17.89 -0.20 2.91
N LEU A 99 16.93 0.38 3.61
CA LEU A 99 15.59 0.66 3.10
C LEU A 99 15.33 2.17 3.14
N PRO A 100 14.68 2.75 2.11
CA PRO A 100 14.23 4.13 2.15
C PRO A 100 13.35 4.40 3.35
N ALA A 101 13.34 5.62 3.86
CA ALA A 101 12.49 6.01 4.97
C ALA A 101 11.00 5.76 4.65
N TRP A 102 10.27 5.27 5.62
CA TRP A 102 8.82 5.12 5.57
C TRP A 102 8.20 5.72 6.83
N PHE A 103 6.93 6.00 6.75
CA PHE A 103 6.16 6.67 7.78
C PHE A 103 4.87 5.91 8.02
N SER A 104 4.25 6.12 9.17
CA SER A 104 2.89 5.65 9.40
C SER A 104 2.03 6.83 9.84
N LEU A 105 0.92 7.02 9.13
CA LEU A 105 -0.13 7.95 9.53
C LEU A 105 -1.19 7.13 10.25
N GLU A 106 -1.44 7.46 11.51
CA GLU A 106 -2.23 6.59 12.37
C GLU A 106 -3.40 7.36 13.00
N ILE A 107 -4.56 6.73 13.00
CA ILE A 107 -5.73 7.15 13.76
C ILE A 107 -5.98 6.04 14.78
N ALA A 108 -5.92 6.36 16.06
CA ALA A 108 -6.18 5.40 17.11
C ALA A 108 -7.26 5.93 18.06
N SER A 109 -8.16 5.05 18.46
CA SER A 109 -9.20 5.33 19.44
C SER A 109 -8.99 4.47 20.67
N PHE A 110 -9.06 5.08 21.83
CA PHE A 110 -8.93 4.44 23.13
C PHE A 110 -10.21 4.70 23.95
N GLY A 111 -11.14 3.74 23.93
CA GLY A 111 -12.42 3.88 24.62
C GLY A 111 -13.28 5.05 24.08
N GLY A 112 -13.16 5.35 22.79
CA GLY A 112 -13.88 6.46 22.13
C GLY A 112 -13.08 7.77 22.04
N ASP A 113 -11.92 7.88 22.69
CA ASP A 113 -11.01 9.04 22.54
C ASP A 113 -10.16 8.85 21.28
N VAL A 114 -10.51 9.56 20.21
CA VAL A 114 -9.85 9.46 18.89
C VAL A 114 -8.66 10.39 18.83
N ARG A 115 -7.49 9.82 18.53
CA ARG A 115 -6.22 10.55 18.43
C ARG A 115 -5.54 10.30 17.10
N PHE A 116 -4.78 11.29 16.65
CA PHE A 116 -4.02 11.24 15.40
C PHE A 116 -2.53 11.19 15.70
N PHE A 117 -1.83 10.28 15.01
CA PHE A 117 -0.41 10.09 15.21
C PHE A 117 0.34 10.04 13.89
N ILE A 118 1.60 10.48 13.94
CA ILE A 118 2.59 10.24 12.88
C ILE A 118 3.74 9.48 13.52
N ARG A 119 4.01 8.27 13.00
CA ARG A 119 5.19 7.50 13.37
C ARG A 119 6.29 7.75 12.36
N THR A 120 7.44 8.21 12.84
CA THR A 120 8.57 8.63 12.02
C THR A 120 9.89 8.27 12.70
N GLN A 121 10.98 8.49 11.99
CA GLN A 121 12.33 8.39 12.53
C GLN A 121 12.73 9.72 13.20
N PRO A 122 13.50 9.72 14.32
CA PRO A 122 13.79 10.91 15.10
C PRO A 122 14.47 12.04 14.30
N PHE A 123 15.33 11.69 13.33
CA PHE A 123 16.04 12.68 12.50
C PHE A 123 15.12 13.51 11.58
N LEU A 124 13.89 13.04 11.31
CA LEU A 124 12.91 13.73 10.47
C LEU A 124 11.94 14.60 11.27
N ARG A 125 11.97 14.52 12.60
CA ARG A 125 11.06 15.24 13.49
C ARG A 125 10.97 16.73 13.15
N GLN A 126 12.10 17.43 13.17
CA GLN A 126 12.12 18.89 12.93
C GLN A 126 11.56 19.28 11.57
N ALA A 127 11.87 18.50 10.53
CA ALA A 127 11.36 18.76 9.19
C ALA A 127 9.84 18.56 9.12
N ILE A 128 9.31 17.52 9.74
CA ILE A 128 7.87 17.23 9.79
C ILE A 128 7.15 18.31 10.59
N GLU A 129 7.63 18.66 11.79
CA GLU A 129 7.04 19.72 12.61
C GLU A 129 7.02 21.06 11.87
N ALA A 130 8.13 21.45 11.23
CA ALA A 130 8.21 22.68 10.45
C ALA A 130 7.20 22.73 9.30
N HIS A 131 7.04 21.61 8.56
CA HIS A 131 6.05 21.51 7.48
C HIS A 131 4.61 21.55 8.00
N ILE A 132 4.31 20.88 9.11
CA ILE A 132 2.97 20.93 9.73
C ILE A 132 2.65 22.35 10.18
N TYR A 133 3.52 22.99 10.93
CA TYR A 133 3.30 24.36 11.42
C TYR A 133 3.20 25.39 10.29
N SER A 134 3.90 25.17 9.17
CA SER A 134 3.79 26.07 8.01
C SER A 134 2.39 26.09 7.38
N GLN A 135 1.69 24.95 7.42
CA GLN A 135 0.35 24.81 6.86
C GLN A 135 -0.74 24.99 7.94
N PHE A 136 -0.49 24.51 9.14
CA PHE A 136 -1.43 24.45 10.25
C PHE A 136 -0.79 25.00 11.54
N PRO A 137 -0.70 26.33 11.71
CA PRO A 137 0.01 26.93 12.84
C PRO A 137 -0.65 26.66 14.21
N ASP A 138 -1.96 26.37 14.21
CA ASP A 138 -2.74 26.16 15.44
C ASP A 138 -2.74 24.70 15.92
N ILE A 139 -2.03 23.81 15.24
CA ILE A 139 -1.89 22.39 15.65
C ILE A 139 -0.86 22.29 16.78
N GLU A 140 -1.16 21.48 17.78
CA GLU A 140 -0.21 21.09 18.81
C GLU A 140 0.39 19.72 18.49
N ILE A 141 1.73 19.62 18.45
CA ILE A 141 2.45 18.38 18.23
C ILE A 141 3.18 18.00 19.52
N LYS A 142 2.93 16.76 20.00
CA LYS A 142 3.58 16.21 21.17
C LYS A 142 4.21 14.87 20.86
N GLU A 143 5.32 14.57 21.51
CA GLU A 143 5.85 13.21 21.54
C GLU A 143 4.98 12.35 22.44
N ALA A 144 4.55 11.22 21.92
CA ALA A 144 3.69 10.28 22.62
C ALA A 144 4.42 8.96 22.88
N GLU A 145 4.04 8.30 23.95
CA GLU A 145 4.47 6.91 24.20
C GLU A 145 3.86 5.99 23.14
N ASP A 146 4.63 4.96 22.78
CA ASP A 146 4.17 3.98 21.78
C ASP A 146 3.04 3.12 22.36
N TYR A 147 1.82 3.43 21.96
CA TYR A 147 0.61 2.72 22.40
C TYR A 147 0.60 1.25 22.00
N THR A 148 1.42 0.84 21.05
CA THR A 148 1.48 -0.54 20.56
C THR A 148 2.26 -1.47 21.50
N VAL A 149 3.10 -0.93 22.38
CA VAL A 149 3.95 -1.72 23.28
C VAL A 149 3.15 -2.27 24.48
N ASN A 150 2.19 -1.51 24.98
CA ASN A 150 1.43 -1.83 26.17
C ASN A 150 0.12 -2.57 25.89
N ILE A 151 0.15 -3.52 24.94
CA ILE A 151 -1.04 -4.30 24.58
C ILE A 151 -1.21 -5.44 25.58
N PRO A 152 -2.36 -5.57 26.26
CA PRO A 152 -2.61 -6.67 27.18
C PRO A 152 -2.90 -7.99 26.47
N TYR A 153 -2.65 -8.08 25.16
CA TYR A 153 -2.88 -9.28 24.36
C TYR A 153 -1.73 -10.27 24.46
N ASN A 154 -1.97 -11.42 25.03
CA ASN A 154 -1.06 -12.56 25.01
C ASN A 154 -1.76 -13.78 24.41
N LYS A 155 -1.17 -14.39 23.39
CA LYS A 155 -1.77 -15.46 22.57
C LYS A 155 -2.20 -16.71 23.36
N THR A 156 -1.65 -16.90 24.54
CA THR A 156 -1.88 -18.10 25.37
C THR A 156 -2.82 -17.87 26.59
N GLN A 157 -2.98 -16.66 27.05
CA GLN A 157 -3.73 -16.36 28.28
C GLN A 157 -4.42 -15.00 28.17
N THR A 158 -5.39 -14.85 27.25
CA THR A 158 -5.98 -13.54 27.08
C THR A 158 -7.44 -13.52 27.44
N ASP A 159 -7.81 -12.55 28.27
CA ASP A 159 -9.17 -12.05 28.44
C ASP A 159 -9.54 -11.05 27.32
N TRP A 160 -8.71 -10.91 26.30
CA TRP A 160 -8.83 -9.98 25.19
C TRP A 160 -8.98 -10.73 23.87
N ASP A 161 -9.80 -10.20 22.98
CA ASP A 161 -9.90 -10.61 21.59
C ASP A 161 -9.35 -9.54 20.67
N LEU A 162 -8.78 -9.97 19.54
CA LEU A 162 -8.21 -9.12 18.52
C LEU A 162 -8.73 -9.51 17.14
N TRP A 163 -9.15 -8.51 16.40
CA TRP A 163 -9.36 -8.61 14.96
C TRP A 163 -8.39 -7.69 14.24
N GLY A 164 -7.84 -8.13 13.11
CA GLY A 164 -6.98 -7.32 12.26
C GLY A 164 -7.15 -7.65 10.80
N GLY A 165 -7.14 -6.63 9.96
CA GLY A 165 -7.24 -6.76 8.51
C GLY A 165 -6.34 -5.77 7.78
N THR A 166 -5.88 -6.16 6.60
CA THR A 166 -5.17 -5.30 5.66
C THR A 166 -6.06 -5.03 4.45
N PHE A 167 -6.02 -3.79 3.96
CA PHE A 167 -6.79 -3.39 2.79
C PHE A 167 -5.92 -3.44 1.55
N GLN A 168 -6.50 -3.90 0.46
CA GLN A 168 -5.86 -3.92 -0.86
C GLN A 168 -6.81 -3.27 -1.86
N LEU A 169 -6.23 -2.66 -2.88
CA LEU A 169 -7.00 -2.14 -4.00
C LEU A 169 -7.64 -3.30 -4.78
N THR A 170 -8.89 -3.14 -5.20
CA THR A 170 -9.59 -4.12 -6.03
C THR A 170 -9.24 -4.00 -7.51
N LYS A 171 -8.84 -2.81 -7.94
CA LYS A 171 -8.34 -2.50 -9.29
C LYS A 171 -6.83 -2.30 -9.24
N ASP A 172 -6.19 -2.27 -10.40
CA ASP A 172 -4.76 -2.04 -10.52
C ASP A 172 -4.32 -0.69 -9.94
N ASP A 173 -3.07 -0.56 -9.52
CA ASP A 173 -2.48 0.61 -8.86
C ASP A 173 -2.66 1.95 -9.59
N HIS A 174 -2.96 1.94 -10.88
CA HIS A 174 -3.18 3.15 -11.67
C HIS A 174 -4.61 3.71 -11.60
N TYR A 175 -5.56 2.95 -11.05
CA TYR A 175 -6.91 3.44 -10.78
C TYR A 175 -6.95 4.08 -9.38
N PRO A 176 -7.13 5.41 -9.28
CA PRO A 176 -7.19 6.07 -7.99
C PRO A 176 -8.48 5.72 -7.24
N ILE A 177 -8.39 5.74 -5.91
CA ILE A 177 -9.57 5.77 -5.04
C ILE A 177 -10.21 7.16 -5.10
N LYS A 178 -11.46 7.30 -4.61
CA LYS A 178 -12.11 8.61 -4.49
C LYS A 178 -11.31 9.52 -3.59
N THR A 179 -11.08 10.74 -4.07
CA THR A 179 -10.32 11.80 -3.40
C THR A 179 -11.24 12.94 -2.96
N TYR A 180 -10.72 13.89 -2.21
CA TYR A 180 -11.45 15.09 -1.81
C TYR A 180 -12.02 15.89 -2.99
N VAL A 181 -11.41 15.81 -4.18
CA VAL A 181 -11.90 16.44 -5.41
C VAL A 181 -13.20 15.79 -5.87
N ASP A 182 -13.31 14.47 -5.74
CA ASP A 182 -14.50 13.71 -6.12
C ASP A 182 -15.69 13.98 -5.18
N TYR A 183 -15.42 14.50 -3.98
CA TYR A 183 -16.38 15.00 -3.01
C TYR A 183 -16.65 16.52 -3.14
N GLY A 184 -16.01 17.19 -4.11
CA GLY A 184 -16.19 18.61 -4.34
C GLY A 184 -15.61 19.54 -3.25
N LEU A 185 -14.72 19.01 -2.40
CA LEU A 185 -14.10 19.75 -1.30
C LEU A 185 -13.08 20.80 -1.78
N ASP A 186 -12.71 20.77 -3.05
CA ASP A 186 -11.83 21.72 -3.72
C ASP A 186 -12.57 23.00 -4.17
N LYS A 187 -13.89 22.91 -4.42
CA LYS A 187 -14.65 23.97 -5.11
C LYS A 187 -15.64 24.73 -4.24
N SER A 188 -16.04 24.18 -3.11
CA SER A 188 -17.11 24.78 -2.30
C SER A 188 -16.58 25.67 -1.18
N PRO A 189 -16.91 26.98 -1.18
CA PRO A 189 -16.55 27.88 -0.09
C PRO A 189 -17.45 27.75 1.16
N LYS A 190 -18.62 27.09 1.06
CA LYS A 190 -19.57 26.96 2.16
C LYS A 190 -19.54 25.57 2.77
N GLU A 191 -19.25 25.51 4.07
CA GLU A 191 -19.17 24.26 4.85
C GLU A 191 -20.47 23.43 4.86
N GLU A 192 -21.60 24.09 4.75
CA GLU A 192 -22.95 23.49 4.82
C GLU A 192 -23.20 22.40 3.76
N PHE A 193 -22.41 22.38 2.68
CA PHE A 193 -22.56 21.41 1.57
C PHE A 193 -21.39 20.43 1.46
N LYS A 194 -20.45 20.46 2.40
CA LYS A 194 -19.29 19.56 2.39
C LYS A 194 -19.62 18.26 3.08
N VAL A 195 -19.58 17.17 2.32
CA VAL A 195 -19.61 15.81 2.91
C VAL A 195 -18.18 15.41 3.21
N ASP A 196 -17.83 15.39 4.50
CA ASP A 196 -16.51 14.90 4.92
C ASP A 196 -16.49 13.37 4.88
N PRO A 197 -15.69 12.76 3.96
CA PRO A 197 -15.60 11.30 3.87
C PRO A 197 -14.96 10.64 5.09
N LEU A 198 -14.27 11.39 5.96
CA LEU A 198 -13.66 10.84 7.15
C LEU A 198 -14.63 10.72 8.33
N THR A 199 -15.69 11.54 8.35
CA THR A 199 -16.68 11.57 9.45
C THR A 199 -17.23 10.18 9.80
N PRO A 200 -17.69 9.31 8.86
CA PRO A 200 -18.20 8.00 9.23
C PRO A 200 -17.15 7.11 9.90
N THR A 201 -15.88 7.26 9.53
CA THR A 201 -14.79 6.52 10.17
C THR A 201 -14.56 7.02 11.59
N LEU A 202 -14.55 8.33 11.79
CA LEU A 202 -14.36 8.95 13.11
C LEU A 202 -15.52 8.64 14.06
N GLU A 203 -16.77 8.59 13.55
CA GLU A 203 -17.94 8.20 14.32
C GLU A 203 -17.85 6.74 14.80
N VAL A 204 -17.41 5.81 13.93
CA VAL A 204 -17.18 4.41 14.34
C VAL A 204 -16.10 4.34 15.42
N PHE A 205 -15.02 5.11 15.27
CA PHE A 205 -13.90 5.13 16.21
C PHE A 205 -14.27 5.77 17.54
N GLY A 206 -15.11 6.84 17.51
CA GLY A 206 -15.62 7.50 18.71
C GLY A 206 -16.72 6.70 19.43
N GLY A 207 -17.37 5.77 18.72
CA GLY A 207 -18.48 4.99 19.27
C GLY A 207 -18.10 3.76 20.10
N ILE A 208 -16.80 3.45 20.26
CA ILE A 208 -16.36 2.31 21.09
C ILE A 208 -16.38 2.64 22.58
N GLY A 209 -16.57 1.61 23.39
CA GLY A 209 -16.67 1.74 24.84
C GLY A 209 -15.32 1.74 25.57
N PRO A 210 -15.34 2.04 26.88
CA PRO A 210 -14.14 2.00 27.72
C PRO A 210 -13.43 0.66 27.66
N GLY A 211 -12.10 0.67 27.49
CA GLY A 211 -11.26 -0.52 27.38
C GLY A 211 -11.17 -1.10 25.97
N GLU A 212 -12.01 -0.68 25.03
CA GLU A 212 -11.88 -1.06 23.62
C GLU A 212 -10.89 -0.14 22.89
N GLN A 213 -10.23 -0.66 21.87
CA GLN A 213 -9.28 0.09 21.05
C GLN A 213 -9.48 -0.21 19.57
N ILE A 214 -9.42 0.83 18.74
CA ILE A 214 -9.36 0.70 17.28
C ILE A 214 -8.11 1.44 16.78
N TRP A 215 -7.38 0.81 15.86
CA TRP A 215 -6.24 1.42 15.21
C TRP A 215 -6.38 1.34 13.70
N SER A 216 -6.23 2.45 13.03
CA SER A 216 -6.09 2.54 11.58
C SER A 216 -4.71 3.09 11.27
N GLN A 217 -3.89 2.32 10.59
CA GLN A 217 -2.50 2.66 10.31
C GLN A 217 -2.25 2.60 8.81
N ILE A 218 -1.87 3.73 8.23
CA ILE A 218 -1.53 3.87 6.83
C ILE A 218 -0.02 4.07 6.74
N LEU A 219 0.69 3.00 6.38
CA LEU A 219 2.12 3.07 6.12
C LEU A 219 2.33 3.66 4.73
N ILE A 220 3.20 4.66 4.64
CA ILE A 220 3.54 5.34 3.39
C ILE A 220 5.05 5.35 3.19
N LYS A 221 5.44 5.16 1.94
CA LYS A 221 6.84 5.24 1.50
C LYS A 221 6.88 5.86 0.12
N ALA A 222 7.87 6.70 -0.15
CA ALA A 222 8.06 7.26 -1.48
C ALA A 222 8.13 6.14 -2.53
N THR A 223 7.29 6.25 -3.57
CA THR A 223 7.24 5.24 -4.63
C THR A 223 8.51 5.23 -5.46
N GLY A 224 8.91 4.06 -5.94
CA GLY A 224 10.08 3.87 -6.77
C GLY A 224 9.79 2.98 -7.98
N LYS A 225 10.72 2.97 -8.93
CA LYS A 225 10.65 2.07 -10.09
C LYS A 225 10.80 0.63 -9.64
N ARG A 226 9.72 -0.13 -9.60
CA ARG A 226 9.68 -1.51 -9.08
C ARG A 226 9.22 -2.55 -10.10
N PHE A 227 8.43 -2.15 -11.07
CA PHE A 227 7.88 -3.07 -12.08
C PHE A 227 8.90 -3.35 -13.18
N LYS A 228 8.85 -4.54 -13.78
CA LYS A 228 9.64 -4.85 -14.96
C LYS A 228 9.08 -4.09 -16.15
N LYS A 229 9.95 -3.30 -16.85
CA LYS A 229 9.51 -2.59 -18.04
C LYS A 229 9.34 -3.57 -19.20
N GLU A 230 8.20 -3.54 -19.89
CA GLU A 230 7.95 -4.35 -21.08
C GLU A 230 9.04 -4.12 -22.15
N GLY A 231 9.49 -5.19 -22.79
CA GLY A 231 10.55 -5.15 -23.79
C GLY A 231 11.97 -4.90 -23.26
N SER A 232 12.18 -4.92 -21.94
CA SER A 232 13.52 -4.77 -21.35
C SER A 232 13.76 -5.69 -20.18
N TRP A 233 14.90 -6.41 -20.20
CA TRP A 233 15.29 -7.31 -19.12
C TRP A 233 15.79 -6.58 -17.87
N PHE A 234 16.36 -5.39 -18.03
CA PHE A 234 17.05 -4.66 -16.95
C PHE A 234 16.36 -3.35 -16.53
N LYS A 235 15.50 -2.79 -17.38
CA LYS A 235 14.81 -1.52 -17.06
C LYS A 235 13.60 -1.79 -16.19
N LYS A 236 13.46 -0.99 -15.13
CA LYS A 236 12.29 -1.01 -14.26
C LYS A 236 11.32 0.09 -14.68
N ALA A 237 10.04 -0.22 -14.65
CA ALA A 237 8.94 0.71 -14.89
C ALA A 237 8.46 1.32 -13.57
N ASP A 238 7.88 2.51 -13.68
CA ASP A 238 7.14 3.19 -12.64
C ASP A 238 5.63 2.92 -12.78
N TRP A 239 4.85 3.15 -11.74
CA TRP A 239 3.38 3.12 -11.81
C TRP A 239 2.83 4.07 -12.87
N LYS A 240 3.49 5.22 -13.10
CA LYS A 240 3.16 6.19 -14.16
C LYS A 240 3.22 5.60 -15.57
N ASP A 241 4.11 4.63 -15.79
CA ASP A 241 4.20 3.95 -17.11
C ASP A 241 2.94 3.09 -17.34
N GLY A 242 2.43 2.42 -16.28
CA GLY A 242 1.17 1.68 -16.29
C GLY A 242 -0.04 2.59 -16.52
N ALA A 243 -0.10 3.68 -15.77
CA ALA A 243 -1.16 4.69 -15.88
C ALA A 243 -1.25 5.28 -17.29
N LYS A 244 -0.11 5.67 -17.90
CA LYS A 244 -0.05 6.17 -19.27
C LYS A 244 -0.50 5.14 -20.30
N LYS A 245 -0.16 3.86 -20.09
CA LYS A 245 -0.57 2.77 -20.96
C LYS A 245 -2.08 2.56 -20.90
N GLU A 246 -2.65 2.61 -19.70
CA GLU A 246 -4.10 2.46 -19.53
C GLU A 246 -4.87 3.64 -20.09
N LEU A 247 -4.39 4.87 -19.85
CA LEU A 247 -4.95 6.07 -20.45
C LEU A 247 -4.96 5.99 -21.98
N ALA A 248 -3.86 5.52 -22.58
CA ALA A 248 -3.78 5.32 -24.04
C ALA A 248 -4.74 4.23 -24.54
N LYS A 249 -5.09 3.23 -23.72
CA LYS A 249 -6.10 2.23 -24.09
C LYS A 249 -7.51 2.83 -24.02
N LEU A 250 -7.82 3.58 -22.94
CA LEU A 250 -9.11 4.25 -22.81
C LEU A 250 -9.34 5.25 -23.95
N GLN A 251 -8.31 6.03 -24.30
CA GLN A 251 -8.38 6.97 -25.43
C GLN A 251 -8.42 6.29 -26.81
N LYS A 252 -7.83 5.08 -26.98
CA LYS A 252 -7.87 4.33 -28.24
C LYS A 252 -9.21 3.66 -28.50
N LYS A 253 -10.00 3.39 -27.45
CA LYS A 253 -11.40 2.95 -27.65
C LYS A 253 -12.21 3.97 -28.44
N ASP A 254 -11.78 5.25 -28.46
CA ASP A 254 -12.42 6.32 -29.19
C ASP A 254 -12.07 6.35 -30.70
N LYS A 255 -11.14 5.51 -31.19
CA LYS A 255 -10.73 5.47 -32.57
C LYS A 255 -11.28 4.20 -33.26
N PRO A 256 -12.11 4.31 -34.31
CA PRO A 256 -12.58 3.16 -35.04
C PRO A 256 -11.39 2.44 -35.68
N LYS A 257 -11.39 1.13 -35.60
CA LYS A 257 -10.46 0.32 -36.39
C LYS A 257 -10.82 0.46 -37.85
N GLU A 258 -9.84 0.72 -38.73
CA GLU A 258 -10.03 0.78 -40.18
C GLU A 258 -10.74 -0.50 -40.66
N GLY A 259 -11.95 -0.37 -41.19
CA GLY A 259 -12.72 -1.46 -41.82
C GLY A 259 -13.96 -1.97 -41.06
N GLU A 260 -14.27 -1.49 -39.85
CA GLU A 260 -15.52 -1.85 -39.16
C GLU A 260 -16.64 -0.83 -39.47
N THR A 261 -17.84 -1.35 -39.77
CA THR A 261 -19.07 -0.55 -39.90
C THR A 261 -19.31 0.23 -38.61
N ILE A 262 -19.19 1.54 -38.70
CA ILE A 262 -19.21 2.50 -37.59
C ILE A 262 -20.60 2.46 -36.93
N ASN A 263 -20.71 1.76 -35.81
CA ASN A 263 -21.81 1.99 -34.87
C ASN A 263 -21.47 3.24 -34.06
N LEU A 264 -22.19 4.31 -34.25
CA LEU A 264 -21.98 5.62 -33.60
C LEU A 264 -21.98 5.52 -32.07
N SER A 265 -22.65 4.51 -31.50
CA SER A 265 -22.70 4.23 -30.06
C SER A 265 -21.42 3.60 -29.52
N SER A 266 -20.58 2.97 -30.36
CA SER A 266 -19.29 2.38 -29.94
C SER A 266 -18.12 3.39 -29.97
N LEU A 267 -18.37 4.58 -30.54
CA LEU A 267 -17.39 5.66 -30.69
C LEU A 267 -17.38 6.66 -29.53
N MET A 268 -18.44 6.66 -28.71
CA MET A 268 -18.46 7.55 -27.56
C MET A 268 -17.88 6.82 -26.33
N PRO A 269 -16.83 7.36 -25.69
CA PRO A 269 -16.36 6.83 -24.44
C PRO A 269 -17.52 6.84 -23.45
N THR A 270 -17.67 5.77 -22.72
CA THR A 270 -18.69 5.72 -21.66
C THR A 270 -18.39 6.81 -20.64
N ILE A 271 -19.41 7.27 -19.93
CA ILE A 271 -19.21 8.26 -18.83
C ILE A 271 -18.18 7.74 -17.85
N GLU A 272 -18.18 6.43 -17.60
CA GLU A 272 -17.22 5.75 -16.72
C GLU A 272 -15.77 5.85 -17.26
N ASP A 273 -15.56 5.63 -18.56
CA ASP A 273 -14.22 5.73 -19.19
C ASP A 273 -13.69 7.18 -19.13
N LYS A 274 -14.54 8.18 -19.26
CA LYS A 274 -14.18 9.60 -19.13
C LYS A 274 -13.77 9.94 -17.70
N VAL A 275 -14.60 9.58 -16.73
CA VAL A 275 -14.31 9.80 -15.30
C VAL A 275 -13.03 9.09 -14.87
N ALA A 276 -12.82 7.85 -15.33
CA ALA A 276 -11.60 7.11 -15.07
C ALA A 276 -10.37 7.78 -15.71
N SER A 277 -10.47 8.25 -16.95
CA SER A 277 -9.37 8.94 -17.64
C SER A 277 -8.97 10.24 -16.92
N GLU A 278 -9.95 11.07 -16.55
CA GLU A 278 -9.71 12.32 -15.82
C GLU A 278 -9.08 12.06 -14.43
N ALA A 279 -9.54 11.01 -13.74
CA ALA A 279 -8.99 10.63 -12.45
C ALA A 279 -7.53 10.13 -12.56
N ILE A 280 -7.22 9.32 -13.61
CA ILE A 280 -5.85 8.86 -13.89
C ILE A 280 -4.95 10.03 -14.29
N GLU A 281 -5.39 10.95 -15.16
CA GLU A 281 -4.64 12.13 -15.57
C GLU A 281 -4.29 12.99 -14.34
N ARG A 282 -5.25 13.26 -13.48
CA ARG A 282 -5.09 14.00 -12.24
C ARG A 282 -4.06 13.34 -11.30
N SER A 283 -4.09 12.01 -11.21
CA SER A 283 -3.15 11.27 -10.36
C SER A 283 -1.71 11.29 -10.90
N LEU A 284 -1.52 11.38 -12.24
CA LEU A 284 -0.19 11.45 -12.85
C LEU A 284 0.59 12.72 -12.49
N GLU A 285 -0.10 13.80 -12.16
CA GLU A 285 0.50 15.07 -11.74
C GLU A 285 0.89 15.08 -10.25
N LYS A 286 0.33 14.16 -9.46
CA LYS A 286 0.53 14.10 -8.02
C LYS A 286 1.75 13.28 -7.62
N ILE A 287 2.23 13.55 -6.41
CA ILE A 287 3.23 12.72 -5.73
C ILE A 287 2.56 11.42 -5.33
N ALA A 288 3.21 10.28 -5.61
CA ALA A 288 2.69 8.98 -5.26
C ALA A 288 3.51 8.31 -4.16
N PHE A 289 2.83 7.48 -3.39
CA PHE A 289 3.41 6.67 -2.33
C PHE A 289 3.07 5.20 -2.53
N ASP A 290 3.97 4.33 -2.15
CA ASP A 290 3.63 2.95 -1.86
C ASP A 290 2.92 2.92 -0.51
N CYS A 291 1.69 2.44 -0.47
CA CYS A 291 0.86 2.45 0.72
C CYS A 291 0.52 1.04 1.19
N GLY A 292 0.50 0.87 2.51
CA GLY A 292 -0.09 -0.30 3.16
C GLY A 292 -1.08 0.17 4.23
N TRP A 293 -2.34 -0.21 4.11
CA TRP A 293 -3.37 0.16 5.08
C TRP A 293 -3.82 -1.04 5.88
N ARG A 294 -3.78 -0.92 7.20
CA ARG A 294 -4.27 -1.93 8.13
C ARG A 294 -5.14 -1.32 9.21
N MET A 295 -6.12 -2.09 9.65
CA MET A 295 -6.95 -1.76 10.79
C MET A 295 -6.93 -2.91 11.80
N LEU A 296 -6.95 -2.55 13.08
CA LEU A 296 -7.03 -3.48 14.20
C LEU A 296 -8.13 -3.03 15.15
N TYR A 297 -8.83 -4.02 15.72
CA TYR A 297 -9.77 -3.83 16.81
C TYR A 297 -9.42 -4.77 17.95
N LEU A 298 -9.22 -4.22 19.13
CA LEU A 298 -8.89 -4.95 20.35
C LEU A 298 -9.96 -4.63 21.41
N ALA A 299 -10.44 -5.64 22.06
CA ALA A 299 -11.39 -5.48 23.17
C ALA A 299 -11.29 -6.63 24.15
N PRO A 300 -11.68 -6.43 25.44
CA PRO A 300 -11.96 -7.54 26.35
C PRO A 300 -13.01 -8.48 25.73
N LYS A 301 -12.89 -9.79 25.98
CA LYS A 301 -13.77 -10.81 25.38
C LYS A 301 -15.26 -10.58 25.66
N ASP A 302 -15.58 -10.07 26.83
CA ASP A 302 -16.93 -9.72 27.25
C ASP A 302 -17.53 -8.53 26.50
N ARG A 303 -16.67 -7.68 25.87
CA ARG A 303 -17.05 -6.47 25.13
C ARG A 303 -16.78 -6.56 23.64
N PHE A 304 -16.09 -7.61 23.19
CA PHE A 304 -15.72 -7.76 21.80
C PHE A 304 -16.97 -7.83 20.89
N ASN A 305 -17.15 -6.81 20.05
CA ASN A 305 -18.35 -6.64 19.23
C ASN A 305 -18.02 -6.71 17.73
N LYS A 306 -18.52 -7.74 17.06
CA LYS A 306 -18.37 -7.90 15.60
C LYS A 306 -19.05 -6.78 14.80
N GLY A 307 -20.02 -6.07 15.38
CA GLY A 307 -20.64 -4.90 14.77
C GLY A 307 -19.66 -3.74 14.55
N VAL A 308 -18.71 -3.56 15.47
CA VAL A 308 -17.62 -2.57 15.31
C VAL A 308 -16.77 -2.89 14.09
N ILE A 309 -16.42 -4.17 13.89
CA ILE A 309 -15.66 -4.62 12.72
C ILE A 309 -16.42 -4.32 11.42
N ALA A 310 -17.71 -4.62 11.39
CA ALA A 310 -18.57 -4.31 10.24
C ALA A 310 -18.63 -2.81 9.97
N GLY A 311 -18.71 -1.98 11.02
CA GLY A 311 -18.65 -0.52 10.95
C GLY A 311 -17.32 -0.02 10.37
N MET A 312 -16.20 -0.56 10.87
CA MET A 312 -14.85 -0.23 10.37
C MET A 312 -14.70 -0.53 8.87
N ILE A 313 -15.08 -1.74 8.43
CA ILE A 313 -15.06 -2.12 7.02
C ILE A 313 -16.06 -1.27 6.21
N GLY A 314 -17.24 -1.02 6.76
CA GLY A 314 -18.29 -0.22 6.13
C GLY A 314 -17.81 1.22 5.85
N SER A 315 -17.13 1.83 6.80
CA SER A 315 -16.62 3.21 6.69
C SER A 315 -15.54 3.38 5.60
N THR A 316 -14.88 2.30 5.16
CA THR A 316 -13.89 2.37 4.08
C THR A 316 -14.51 2.32 2.68
N LYS A 317 -15.74 1.82 2.53
CA LYS A 317 -16.38 1.66 1.21
C LYS A 317 -16.61 2.97 0.48
N GLN A 318 -16.74 4.07 1.20
CA GLN A 318 -16.88 5.41 0.60
C GLN A 318 -15.67 5.82 -0.26
N PHE A 319 -14.48 5.32 0.02
CA PHE A 319 -13.28 5.60 -0.78
C PHE A 319 -13.19 4.76 -2.07
N GLY A 320 -14.07 3.76 -2.23
CA GLY A 320 -14.15 2.95 -3.44
C GLY A 320 -14.85 3.71 -4.57
N SER A 321 -14.29 3.68 -5.78
CA SER A 321 -15.04 3.99 -6.99
C SER A 321 -15.93 2.79 -7.33
N GLN A 322 -17.24 2.99 -7.37
CA GLN A 322 -18.18 1.96 -7.89
C GLN A 322 -17.93 1.71 -9.36
#